data_69d1489620e8619b382e338a06be3b0e
#
_entry.id   69d1489620e8619b382e338a06be3b0e
#
_cell.length_a   1.000
_cell.length_b   1.000
_cell.length_c   1.000
_cell.angle_alpha   90.00
_cell.angle_beta   90.00
_cell.angle_gamma   90.00
#
_symmetry.space_group_name_H-M   'P 1'
#
loop_
_entity.id
_entity.type
_entity.pdbx_description
1 polymer ?
#
loop_
_entity_poly.entity_id
_entity_poly.type
_entity_poly.pdbx_seq_one_letter_code
_entity_poly.pdbx_strand_id
1 'polypeptide(L)'
;RHRAIAGLSMGGFHTLYISLNYPDYFNYIGLFSAGLSANGVDPNSPMYTNLDEKLGNLKRSGYQLFWIGIGKTDFLYDANQQFRQRMDSLGMKYQYVESTRGHIWANWRAYLLQFAPMLFK
;
A
#
# COMPACT_ATOMS: atom_id res chain seq x y z
N ARG A 1 -13.17 -7.66 13.99
CA ARG A 1 -12.08 -7.54 13.04
C ARG A 1 -11.29 -6.26 13.20
N HIS A 2 -10.40 -6.26 14.15
CA HIS A 2 -9.53 -5.11 14.39
C HIS A 2 -8.10 -5.54 14.16
N ARG A 3 -7.75 -5.79 12.89
CA ARG A 3 -6.40 -6.22 12.51
C ARG A 3 -5.78 -5.22 11.56
N ALA A 4 -4.51 -4.98 11.77
CA ALA A 4 -3.72 -4.10 10.91
C ALA A 4 -2.54 -4.87 10.33
N ILE A 5 -2.17 -4.51 9.12
CA ILE A 5 -0.96 -5.03 8.49
C ILE A 5 -0.24 -3.86 7.83
N ALA A 6 1.05 -3.83 7.98
CA ALA A 6 1.88 -2.79 7.37
C ALA A 6 3.24 -3.38 7.03
N GLY A 7 3.90 -2.78 6.07
CA GLY A 7 5.23 -3.20 5.69
C GLY A 7 5.97 -2.13 4.92
N LEU A 8 7.30 -2.20 4.94
CA LEU A 8 8.15 -1.28 4.22
C LEU A 8 8.92 -2.02 3.12
N SER A 9 9.16 -1.33 2.02
CA SER A 9 9.91 -1.86 0.89
C SER A 9 9.31 -3.19 0.40
N MET A 10 10.07 -4.28 0.40
CA MET A 10 9.55 -5.59 0.03
C MET A 10 8.45 -6.06 0.99
N GLY A 11 8.53 -5.69 2.28
CA GLY A 11 7.46 -5.95 3.23
C GLY A 11 6.15 -5.26 2.85
N GLY A 12 6.23 -4.08 2.21
CA GLY A 12 5.06 -3.41 1.65
C GLY A 12 4.45 -4.20 0.50
N PHE A 13 5.28 -4.78 -0.36
CA PHE A 13 4.80 -5.68 -1.41
C PHE A 13 4.05 -6.88 -0.81
N HIS A 14 4.61 -7.51 0.21
CA HIS A 14 3.97 -8.64 0.87
C HIS A 14 2.66 -8.23 1.55
N THR A 15 2.65 -7.06 2.16
CA THR A 15 1.45 -6.50 2.80
C THR A 15 0.33 -6.35 1.78
N LEU A 16 0.62 -5.78 0.63
CA LEU A 16 -0.37 -5.63 -0.42
C LEU A 16 -0.83 -6.98 -0.96
N TYR A 17 0.12 -7.89 -1.20
CA TYR A 17 -0.22 -9.22 -1.69
C TYR A 17 -1.20 -9.93 -0.76
N ILE A 18 -0.92 -9.91 0.54
CA ILE A 18 -1.78 -10.54 1.54
C ILE A 18 -3.14 -9.86 1.58
N SER A 19 -3.15 -8.53 1.57
CA SER A 19 -4.41 -7.76 1.62
C SER A 19 -5.28 -8.03 0.41
N LEU A 20 -4.69 -8.17 -0.76
CA LEU A 20 -5.43 -8.40 -2.00
C LEU A 20 -6.00 -9.81 -2.09
N ASN A 21 -5.28 -10.79 -1.54
CA ASN A 21 -5.71 -12.19 -1.62
C ASN A 21 -6.57 -12.61 -0.43
N TYR A 22 -6.53 -11.87 0.66
CA TYR A 22 -7.32 -12.14 1.86
C TYR A 22 -7.97 -10.84 2.34
N PRO A 23 -8.89 -10.26 1.55
CA PRO A 23 -9.41 -8.91 1.80
C PRO A 23 -10.18 -8.76 3.10
N ASP A 24 -10.65 -9.85 3.69
CA ASP A 24 -11.42 -9.81 4.95
C ASP A 24 -10.56 -9.94 6.19
N TYR A 25 -9.24 -10.12 6.04
CA TYR A 25 -8.39 -10.36 7.20
C TYR A 25 -7.96 -9.09 7.91
N PHE A 26 -7.73 -8.01 7.17
CA PHE A 26 -7.17 -6.78 7.74
C PHE A 26 -8.00 -5.57 7.32
N ASN A 27 -8.35 -4.73 8.29
CA ASN A 27 -9.10 -3.51 8.05
C ASN A 27 -8.22 -2.27 7.94
N TYR A 28 -6.97 -2.38 8.40
CA TYR A 28 -6.02 -1.27 8.42
C TYR A 28 -4.76 -1.71 7.70
N ILE A 29 -4.43 -1.03 6.60
CA ILE A 29 -3.35 -1.43 5.70
C ILE A 29 -2.39 -0.27 5.54
N GLY A 30 -1.10 -0.51 5.74
CA GLY A 30 -0.08 0.52 5.59
C GLY A 30 1.03 0.06 4.66
N LEU A 31 1.32 0.87 3.65
CA LEU A 31 2.40 0.63 2.70
C LEU A 31 3.44 1.74 2.85
N PHE A 32 4.62 1.37 3.33
CA PHE A 32 5.71 2.33 3.57
C PHE A 32 6.81 2.09 2.52
N SER A 33 6.98 3.00 1.58
CA SER A 33 7.96 2.85 0.51
C SER A 33 7.87 1.45 -0.12
N ALA A 34 6.67 1.05 -0.47
CA ALA A 34 6.40 -0.34 -0.85
C ALA A 34 6.99 -0.69 -2.21
N GLY A 35 7.43 -1.92 -2.34
CA GLY A 35 7.95 -2.48 -3.58
C GLY A 35 6.84 -2.81 -4.56
N LEU A 36 6.05 -1.83 -4.94
CA LEU A 36 4.99 -1.98 -5.94
C LEU A 36 5.63 -1.73 -7.30
N SER A 37 5.64 -2.71 -8.15
CA SER A 37 6.38 -2.56 -9.39
C SER A 37 5.50 -2.51 -10.61
N ALA A 38 5.77 -1.54 -11.47
CA ALA A 38 5.33 -1.59 -12.85
C ALA A 38 6.44 -2.13 -13.75
N ASN A 39 7.70 -1.91 -13.36
CA ASN A 39 8.88 -2.30 -14.14
C ASN A 39 9.71 -3.31 -13.36
N GLY A 40 10.13 -4.37 -14.02
CA GLY A 40 11.05 -5.34 -13.44
C GLY A 40 10.38 -6.42 -12.60
N VAL A 41 9.06 -6.42 -12.51
CA VAL A 41 8.32 -7.53 -11.93
C VAL A 41 7.67 -8.30 -13.05
N ASP A 42 7.71 -9.62 -12.93
CA ASP A 42 7.08 -10.52 -13.88
C ASP A 42 5.59 -10.16 -13.99
N PRO A 43 5.10 -9.74 -15.18
CA PRO A 43 3.70 -9.42 -15.35
C PRO A 43 2.78 -10.63 -15.14
N ASN A 44 3.35 -11.83 -15.10
CA ASN A 44 2.60 -13.05 -14.81
C ASN A 44 2.62 -13.38 -13.30
N SER A 45 3.19 -12.50 -12.48
CA SER A 45 3.18 -12.69 -11.03
C SER A 45 1.74 -12.78 -10.51
N PRO A 46 1.45 -13.71 -9.59
CA PRO A 46 0.12 -13.80 -8.98
C PRO A 46 -0.36 -12.49 -8.38
N MET A 47 0.57 -11.61 -7.99
CA MET A 47 0.26 -10.30 -7.45
C MET A 47 -0.55 -9.45 -8.43
N TYR A 48 -0.17 -9.49 -9.71
CA TYR A 48 -0.77 -8.60 -10.71
C TYR A 48 -1.83 -9.28 -11.56
N THR A 49 -2.01 -10.58 -11.41
CA THR A 49 -3.07 -11.29 -12.11
C THR A 49 -4.42 -10.85 -11.55
N ASN A 50 -5.28 -10.34 -12.42
CA ASN A 50 -6.60 -9.84 -12.04
C ASN A 50 -6.52 -8.77 -10.96
N LEU A 51 -5.54 -7.86 -11.06
CA LEU A 51 -5.32 -6.84 -10.04
C LEU A 51 -6.56 -5.98 -9.80
N ASP A 52 -7.23 -5.54 -10.84
CA ASP A 52 -8.41 -4.70 -10.71
C ASP A 52 -9.54 -5.43 -9.99
N GLU A 53 -9.72 -6.71 -10.26
CA GLU A 53 -10.71 -7.53 -9.58
C GLU A 53 -10.37 -7.68 -8.10
N LYS A 54 -9.09 -7.93 -7.78
CA LYS A 54 -8.63 -8.06 -6.40
C LYS A 54 -8.79 -6.74 -5.62
N LEU A 55 -8.46 -5.62 -6.25
CA LEU A 55 -8.66 -4.31 -5.63
C LEU A 55 -10.15 -4.04 -5.40
N GLY A 56 -10.99 -4.43 -6.36
CA GLY A 56 -12.43 -4.30 -6.19
C GLY A 56 -12.94 -5.14 -5.02
N ASN A 57 -12.42 -6.35 -4.85
CA ASN A 57 -12.78 -7.19 -3.71
C ASN A 57 -12.36 -6.56 -2.39
N LEU A 58 -11.16 -5.99 -2.35
CA LEU A 58 -10.69 -5.28 -1.16
C LEU A 58 -11.57 -4.08 -0.84
N LYS A 59 -11.96 -3.32 -1.86
CA LYS A 59 -12.86 -2.19 -1.67
C LYS A 59 -14.18 -2.64 -1.05
N ARG A 60 -14.76 -3.73 -1.56
CA ARG A 60 -16.02 -4.26 -1.06
C ARG A 60 -15.92 -4.83 0.35
N SER A 61 -14.74 -5.22 0.79
CA SER A 61 -14.54 -5.71 2.15
C SER A 61 -14.76 -4.65 3.22
N GLY A 62 -14.71 -3.36 2.82
CA GLY A 62 -14.96 -2.25 3.72
C GLY A 62 -13.79 -1.96 4.65
N TYR A 63 -12.56 -1.98 4.13
CA TYR A 63 -11.40 -1.62 4.94
C TYR A 63 -11.59 -0.20 5.50
N GLN A 64 -11.04 0.04 6.69
CA GLN A 64 -11.19 1.33 7.36
C GLN A 64 -10.05 2.29 7.09
N LEU A 65 -8.86 1.77 6.79
CA LEU A 65 -7.71 2.59 6.49
C LEU A 65 -6.82 1.91 5.47
N PHE A 66 -6.45 2.64 4.43
CA PHE A 66 -5.41 2.25 3.49
C PHE A 66 -4.44 3.42 3.44
N TRP A 67 -3.24 3.24 3.96
CA TRP A 67 -2.27 4.32 4.14
C TRP A 67 -1.04 4.06 3.29
N ILE A 68 -0.63 5.07 2.52
CA ILE A 68 0.51 4.95 1.61
C ILE A 68 1.48 6.08 1.92
N GLY A 69 2.72 5.74 2.24
CA GLY A 69 3.79 6.71 2.43
C GLY A 69 4.95 6.43 1.48
N ILE A 70 5.46 7.48 0.84
CA ILE A 70 6.58 7.35 -0.09
C ILE A 70 7.39 8.65 -0.10
N GLY A 71 8.70 8.56 -0.22
CA GLY A 71 9.57 9.71 -0.39
C GLY A 71 9.62 10.15 -1.84
N LYS A 72 9.66 11.44 -2.07
CA LYS A 72 9.64 12.01 -3.42
C LYS A 72 10.84 11.55 -4.26
N THR A 73 11.97 11.30 -3.62
CA THR A 73 13.18 10.84 -4.30
C THR A 73 13.42 9.34 -4.17
N ASP A 74 12.44 8.60 -3.64
CA ASP A 74 12.51 7.15 -3.54
C ASP A 74 12.44 6.55 -4.94
N PHE A 75 13.30 5.54 -5.19
CA PHE A 75 13.33 4.88 -6.50
C PHE A 75 12.02 4.14 -6.81
N LEU A 76 11.19 3.90 -5.82
CA LEU A 76 9.88 3.25 -5.98
C LEU A 76 8.74 4.28 -6.14
N TYR A 77 9.08 5.56 -6.22
CA TYR A 77 8.07 6.62 -6.27
C TYR A 77 7.10 6.47 -7.44
N ASP A 78 7.64 6.27 -8.64
CA ASP A 78 6.80 6.18 -9.85
C ASP A 78 5.85 4.99 -9.79
N ALA A 79 6.33 3.85 -9.32
CA ALA A 79 5.49 2.66 -9.19
C ALA A 79 4.35 2.89 -8.19
N ASN A 80 4.66 3.56 -7.08
CA ASN A 80 3.64 3.90 -6.09
C ASN A 80 2.62 4.88 -6.66
N GLN A 81 3.06 5.84 -7.47
CA GLN A 81 2.17 6.80 -8.11
C GLN A 81 1.22 6.10 -9.08
N GLN A 82 1.73 5.17 -9.88
CA GLN A 82 0.90 4.39 -10.80
C GLN A 82 -0.14 3.56 -10.04
N PHE A 83 0.25 2.99 -8.93
CA PHE A 83 -0.68 2.22 -8.11
C PHE A 83 -1.79 3.12 -7.55
N ARG A 84 -1.45 4.31 -7.05
CA ARG A 84 -2.45 5.26 -6.56
C ARG A 84 -3.41 5.69 -7.66
N GLN A 85 -2.91 5.91 -8.87
CA GLN A 85 -3.76 6.24 -10.01
C GLN A 85 -4.77 5.12 -10.29
N ARG A 86 -4.35 3.87 -10.15
CA ARG A 86 -5.24 2.75 -10.34
C ARG A 86 -6.32 2.71 -9.25
N MET A 87 -5.93 2.97 -8.00
CA MET A 87 -6.90 3.05 -6.91
C MET A 87 -7.91 4.19 -7.15
N ASP A 88 -7.42 5.33 -7.62
CA ASP A 88 -8.28 6.47 -7.95
C ASP A 88 -9.30 6.10 -9.02
N SER A 89 -8.88 5.38 -10.04
CA SER A 89 -9.78 4.98 -11.12
C SER A 89 -10.85 4.00 -10.65
N LEU A 90 -10.59 3.28 -9.57
CA LEU A 90 -11.54 2.33 -8.98
C LEU A 90 -12.37 2.97 -7.86
N GLY A 91 -12.16 4.24 -7.57
CA GLY A 91 -12.88 4.93 -6.51
C GLY A 91 -12.52 4.49 -5.11
N MET A 92 -11.31 3.97 -4.91
CA MET A 92 -10.85 3.52 -3.60
C MET A 92 -10.32 4.69 -2.78
N LYS A 93 -10.63 4.70 -1.49
CA LYS A 93 -10.15 5.72 -0.57
C LYS A 93 -8.84 5.30 0.06
N TYR A 94 -7.93 6.26 0.24
CA TYR A 94 -6.67 6.01 0.92
C TYR A 94 -6.10 7.32 1.45
N GLN A 95 -5.20 7.21 2.44
CA GLN A 95 -4.40 8.33 2.94
C GLN A 95 -3.04 8.28 2.28
N TYR A 96 -2.57 9.42 1.77
CA TYR A 96 -1.27 9.48 1.12
C TYR A 96 -0.38 10.50 1.80
N VAL A 97 0.84 10.09 2.13
CA VAL A 97 1.85 10.98 2.69
C VAL A 97 3.11 10.92 1.84
N GLU A 98 3.52 12.07 1.32
CA GLU A 98 4.73 12.19 0.55
C GLU A 98 5.77 12.94 1.37
N SER A 99 6.96 12.36 1.51
CA SER A 99 8.07 13.03 2.18
C SER A 99 9.09 13.51 1.16
N THR A 100 10.03 14.35 1.61
CA THR A 100 11.03 14.95 0.73
C THR A 100 12.24 14.05 0.52
N ARG A 101 12.39 13.01 1.32
CA ARG A 101 13.55 12.10 1.25
C ARG A 101 13.21 10.83 0.50
N GLY A 102 14.23 10.02 0.25
CA GLY A 102 14.07 8.78 -0.47
C GLY A 102 13.82 7.58 0.44
N HIS A 103 14.41 6.47 0.08
CA HIS A 103 14.19 5.16 0.70
C HIS A 103 15.06 5.00 1.94
N ILE A 104 14.73 5.68 3.05
CA ILE A 104 15.57 5.75 4.25
C ILE A 104 14.76 5.60 5.54
N TRP A 105 15.48 5.24 6.61
CA TRP A 105 14.90 4.99 7.93
C TRP A 105 14.14 6.20 8.50
N ALA A 106 14.63 7.41 8.26
CA ALA A 106 13.97 8.60 8.78
C ALA A 106 12.53 8.72 8.27
N ASN A 107 12.32 8.41 6.99
CA ASN A 107 10.97 8.41 6.41
C ASN A 107 10.12 7.29 7.01
N TRP A 108 10.66 6.10 7.12
CA TRP A 108 9.90 4.95 7.62
C TRP A 108 9.47 5.16 9.06
N ARG A 109 10.34 5.73 9.88
CA ARG A 109 9.98 6.08 11.25
C ARG A 109 8.86 7.12 11.29
N ALA A 110 8.95 8.14 10.44
CA ALA A 110 7.92 9.16 10.34
C ALA A 110 6.58 8.57 9.91
N TYR A 111 6.61 7.65 8.94
CA TYR A 111 5.39 6.99 8.48
C TYR A 111 4.74 6.17 9.60
N LEU A 112 5.53 5.43 10.34
CA LEU A 112 4.99 4.65 11.45
C LEU A 112 4.36 5.55 12.51
N LEU A 113 5.01 6.68 12.83
CA LEU A 113 4.49 7.63 13.81
C LEU A 113 3.18 8.27 13.36
N GLN A 114 2.95 8.37 12.06
CA GLN A 114 1.69 8.89 11.51
C GLN A 114 0.62 7.81 11.39
N PHE A 115 1.02 6.62 10.99
CA PHE A 115 0.10 5.51 10.72
C PHE A 115 -0.45 4.91 12.02
N ALA A 116 0.41 4.63 13.00
CA ALA A 116 0.02 3.91 14.20
C ALA A 116 -1.12 4.59 14.98
N PRO A 117 -1.12 5.93 15.16
CA PRO A 117 -2.23 6.58 15.87
C PRO A 117 -3.58 6.47 15.15
N MET A 118 -3.59 6.14 13.87
CA MET A 118 -4.82 6.01 13.10
C MET A 118 -5.46 4.63 13.22
N LEU A 119 -4.76 3.68 13.87
CA LEU A 119 -5.24 2.32 13.97
C LEU A 119 -6.38 2.22 14.97
N PHE A 120 -7.40 1.46 14.60
CA PHE A 120 -8.51 1.08 15.48
C PHE A 120 -9.32 2.26 16.00
N LYS A 121 -9.39 3.31 15.21
CA LYS A 121 -10.19 4.49 15.53
C LYS A 121 -11.48 4.59 14.73
#